data_60fad15bd4bd7bb7cdb02c92c35e07fc
#
_entry.id   60fad15bd4bd7bb7cdb02c92c35e07fc
#
_cell.length_a   1.000
_cell.length_b   1.000
_cell.length_c   1.000
_cell.angle_alpha   90.00
_cell.angle_beta   90.00
_cell.angle_gamma   90.00
#
_symmetry.space_group_name_H-M   'P 1'
#
loop_
_entity.id
_entity.type
_entity.pdbx_description
1 polymer ?
#
loop_
_entity_poly.entity_id
_entity_poly.type
_entity_poly.pdbx_seq_one_letter_code
_entity_poly.pdbx_strand_id
1 'polypeptide(L)'
;MNIFNGKLWKYSSFIENKNYSFSKEEILKNITEEQLDDAYSTISKWDNYKPTPLLLLNKLSKELNLNKIYYKDESKRFNLKSFKALGGAYAVEKITKRQQRYNCIYCNCW
;
A
#
# COMPACT_ATOMS: atom_id res chain seq x y z
N MET A 1 18.95 -16.11 -18.30
CA MET A 1 18.89 -17.17 -17.28
C MET A 1 17.48 -17.17 -16.68
N ASN A 2 16.66 -18.19 -16.99
CA ASN A 2 15.28 -18.24 -16.46
C ASN A 2 15.34 -18.61 -14.98
N ILE A 3 15.15 -17.66 -14.08
CA ILE A 3 15.19 -17.83 -12.62
C ILE A 3 14.01 -18.69 -12.12
N PHE A 4 13.00 -18.91 -12.94
CA PHE A 4 11.73 -19.57 -12.58
C PHE A 4 11.53 -20.93 -13.26
N ASN A 5 12.57 -21.73 -13.36
CA ASN A 5 12.48 -23.10 -13.91
C ASN A 5 11.90 -24.14 -12.93
N GLY A 6 11.25 -23.73 -11.87
CA GLY A 6 10.58 -24.62 -10.92
C GLY A 6 9.23 -25.12 -11.43
N LYS A 7 8.83 -26.33 -11.03
CA LYS A 7 7.54 -26.97 -11.40
C LYS A 7 6.30 -26.10 -11.13
N LEU A 8 6.35 -25.22 -10.13
CA LEU A 8 5.27 -24.29 -9.75
C LEU A 8 5.00 -23.20 -10.80
N TRP A 9 5.95 -22.89 -11.69
CA TRP A 9 5.88 -21.78 -12.63
C TRP A 9 5.84 -22.21 -14.09
N LYS A 10 5.47 -23.46 -14.36
CA LYS A 10 5.46 -24.03 -15.70
C LYS A 10 4.66 -23.21 -16.72
N TYR A 11 3.68 -22.44 -16.25
CA TYR A 11 2.79 -21.63 -17.11
C TYR A 11 2.95 -20.12 -16.88
N SER A 12 3.95 -19.71 -16.10
CA SER A 12 4.21 -18.31 -15.85
C SER A 12 5.18 -17.75 -16.87
N SER A 13 4.90 -16.56 -17.35
CA SER A 13 5.82 -15.75 -18.13
C SER A 13 6.10 -14.44 -17.41
N PHE A 14 7.26 -13.87 -17.63
CA PHE A 14 7.59 -12.52 -17.16
C PHE A 14 8.16 -11.69 -18.31
N ILE A 15 7.93 -10.40 -18.23
CA ILE A 15 8.52 -9.43 -19.15
C ILE A 15 9.51 -8.62 -18.33
N GLU A 16 10.77 -8.63 -18.74
CA GLU A 16 11.80 -7.82 -18.12
C GLU A 16 11.54 -6.33 -18.44
N ASN A 17 11.48 -5.49 -17.41
CA ASN A 17 11.43 -4.05 -17.61
C ASN A 17 12.83 -3.50 -17.86
N LYS A 18 13.22 -3.39 -19.13
CA LYS A 18 14.52 -2.90 -19.57
C LYS A 18 14.73 -1.39 -19.33
N ASN A 19 13.62 -0.66 -19.12
CA ASN A 19 13.61 0.78 -18.91
C ASN A 19 13.38 1.13 -17.43
N TYR A 20 13.65 0.19 -16.52
CA TYR A 20 13.48 0.45 -15.10
C TYR A 20 14.45 1.55 -14.66
N SER A 21 13.88 2.64 -14.22
CA SER A 21 14.59 3.69 -13.47
C SER A 21 13.81 3.97 -12.19
N PHE A 22 14.49 4.01 -11.07
CA PHE A 22 13.90 4.44 -9.80
C PHE A 22 14.50 5.80 -9.44
N SER A 23 13.65 6.80 -9.31
CA SER A 23 14.03 8.11 -8.80
C SER A 23 13.05 8.51 -7.70
N LYS A 24 13.59 8.76 -6.49
CA LYS A 24 12.81 9.29 -5.37
C LYS A 24 12.19 10.64 -5.75
N GLU A 25 12.91 11.45 -6.49
CA GLU A 25 12.51 12.78 -6.93
C GLU A 25 11.29 12.72 -7.87
N GLU A 26 11.22 11.73 -8.76
CA GLU A 26 10.07 11.54 -9.63
C GLU A 26 8.82 11.12 -8.86
N ILE A 27 8.97 10.27 -7.86
CA ILE A 27 7.85 9.88 -6.99
C ILE A 27 7.36 11.10 -6.22
N LEU A 28 8.25 11.89 -5.63
CA LEU A 28 7.91 13.06 -4.82
C LEU A 28 7.30 14.22 -5.61
N LYS A 29 7.39 14.23 -6.95
CA LYS A 29 6.62 15.16 -7.79
C LYS A 29 5.11 14.92 -7.69
N ASN A 30 4.69 13.69 -7.44
CA ASN A 30 3.28 13.30 -7.42
C ASN A 30 2.74 13.11 -6.00
N ILE A 31 3.59 12.71 -5.07
CA ILE A 31 3.21 12.41 -3.67
C ILE A 31 4.29 13.01 -2.77
N THR A 32 3.94 14.03 -1.98
CA THR A 32 4.87 14.65 -1.03
C THR A 32 5.02 13.82 0.25
N GLU A 33 6.13 14.00 0.97
CA GLU A 33 6.34 13.36 2.28
C GLU A 33 5.26 13.78 3.28
N GLU A 34 4.83 15.04 3.26
CA GLU A 34 3.74 15.55 4.10
C GLU A 34 2.42 14.83 3.84
N GLN A 35 2.09 14.53 2.55
CA GLN A 35 0.90 13.76 2.21
C GLN A 35 0.97 12.32 2.72
N LEU A 36 2.16 11.71 2.70
CA LEU A 36 2.37 10.37 3.23
C LEU A 36 2.21 10.35 4.75
N ASP A 37 2.77 11.32 5.46
CA ASP A 37 2.67 11.46 6.90
C ASP A 37 1.23 11.73 7.35
N ASP A 38 0.49 12.58 6.62
CA ASP A 38 -0.92 12.83 6.88
C ASP A 38 -1.75 11.55 6.68
N ALA A 39 -1.52 10.81 5.60
CA ALA A 39 -2.21 9.54 5.36
C ALA A 39 -1.90 8.53 6.47
N TYR A 40 -0.65 8.36 6.84
CA TYR A 40 -0.23 7.45 7.90
C TYR A 40 -0.84 7.86 9.25
N SER A 41 -0.75 9.12 9.63
CA SER A 41 -1.27 9.64 10.89
C SER A 41 -2.80 9.56 10.99
N THR A 42 -3.49 9.69 9.86
CA THR A 42 -4.95 9.54 9.79
C THR A 42 -5.35 8.08 9.93
N ILE A 43 -4.80 7.22 9.08
CA ILE A 43 -5.16 5.80 9.02
C ILE A 43 -4.80 5.06 10.31
N SER A 44 -3.66 5.38 10.91
CA SER A 44 -3.20 4.72 12.15
C SER A 44 -4.08 5.02 13.37
N LYS A 45 -4.91 6.05 13.31
CA LYS A 45 -5.86 6.42 14.38
C LYS A 45 -7.25 5.80 14.21
N TRP A 46 -7.51 5.12 13.10
CA TRP A 46 -8.82 4.49 12.90
C TRP A 46 -9.07 3.37 13.90
N ASP A 47 -10.30 3.23 14.31
CA ASP A 47 -10.73 2.14 15.18
C ASP A 47 -10.35 0.78 14.56
N ASN A 48 -9.82 -0.09 15.41
CA ASN A 48 -9.34 -1.42 15.00
C ASN A 48 -8.15 -1.43 14.00
N TYR A 49 -7.51 -0.29 13.74
CA TYR A 49 -6.26 -0.31 12.99
C TYR A 49 -5.19 -1.10 13.74
N LYS A 50 -4.57 -2.05 13.04
CA LYS A 50 -3.40 -2.80 13.52
C LYS A 50 -2.44 -2.99 12.36
N PRO A 51 -1.13 -2.86 12.59
CA PRO A 51 -0.15 -3.28 11.60
C PRO A 51 -0.34 -4.77 11.26
N THR A 52 -0.41 -5.07 9.98
CA THR A 52 -0.51 -6.46 9.52
C THR A 52 0.88 -7.13 9.52
N PRO A 53 0.96 -8.45 9.69
CA PRO A 53 2.24 -9.15 9.75
C PRO A 53 3.06 -9.01 8.46
N LEU A 54 4.37 -8.94 8.62
CA LEU A 54 5.35 -9.08 7.54
C LEU A 54 6.11 -10.39 7.76
N LEU A 55 5.85 -11.37 6.92
CA LEU A 55 6.38 -12.72 7.05
C LEU A 55 7.56 -12.93 6.10
N LEU A 56 8.64 -13.53 6.60
CA LEU A 56 9.78 -13.92 5.79
C LEU A 56 9.59 -15.37 5.30
N LEU A 57 9.53 -15.54 3.97
CA LEU A 57 9.32 -16.83 3.31
C LEU A 57 10.67 -17.52 3.02
N ASN A 58 11.35 -18.00 4.06
CA ASN A 58 12.69 -18.57 3.98
C ASN A 58 12.81 -19.77 3.02
N LYS A 59 11.84 -20.67 3.03
CA LYS A 59 11.85 -21.84 2.13
C LYS A 59 11.79 -21.41 0.68
N LEU A 60 10.84 -20.53 0.35
CA LEU A 60 10.65 -20.03 -0.99
C LEU A 60 11.84 -19.20 -1.47
N SER A 61 12.45 -18.40 -0.59
CA SER A 61 13.68 -17.67 -0.91
C SER A 61 14.81 -18.60 -1.34
N LYS A 62 15.02 -19.70 -0.60
CA LYS A 62 16.04 -20.69 -0.92
C LYS A 62 15.75 -21.43 -2.24
N GLU A 63 14.50 -21.88 -2.45
CA GLU A 63 14.10 -22.57 -3.66
C GLU A 63 14.27 -21.72 -4.92
N LEU A 64 14.03 -20.43 -4.81
CA LEU A 64 14.16 -19.47 -5.92
C LEU A 64 15.54 -18.82 -6.02
N ASN A 65 16.47 -19.19 -5.15
CA ASN A 65 17.81 -18.58 -5.06
C ASN A 65 17.76 -17.04 -4.95
N LEU A 66 16.82 -16.53 -4.16
CA LEU A 66 16.68 -15.13 -3.83
C LEU A 66 17.16 -14.86 -2.41
N ASN A 67 17.68 -13.67 -2.15
CA ASN A 67 18.16 -13.31 -0.82
C ASN A 67 17.05 -13.40 0.22
N LYS A 68 15.94 -12.67 0.02
CA LYS A 68 14.79 -12.67 0.93
C LYS A 68 13.51 -12.40 0.15
N ILE A 69 12.45 -13.12 0.52
CA ILE A 69 11.09 -12.85 0.04
C ILE A 69 10.24 -12.55 1.26
N TYR A 70 9.63 -11.38 1.27
CA TYR A 70 8.68 -10.97 2.30
C TYR A 70 7.25 -11.03 1.79
N TYR A 71 6.36 -11.53 2.64
CA TYR A 71 4.93 -11.55 2.40
C TYR A 71 4.23 -10.66 3.42
N LYS A 72 3.56 -9.60 2.93
CA LYS A 72 2.72 -8.72 3.75
C LYS A 72 1.33 -9.33 3.85
N ASP A 73 0.99 -9.86 5.02
CA ASP A 73 -0.26 -10.58 5.23
C ASP A 73 -1.43 -9.63 5.55
N GLU A 74 -2.18 -9.25 4.54
CA GLU A 74 -3.36 -8.40 4.68
C GLU A 74 -4.66 -9.18 4.97
N SER A 75 -4.59 -10.48 5.23
CA SER A 75 -5.77 -11.33 5.48
C SER A 75 -6.61 -10.89 6.69
N LYS A 76 -6.00 -10.15 7.62
CA LYS A 76 -6.65 -9.67 8.86
C LYS A 76 -6.94 -8.16 8.86
N ARG A 77 -6.73 -7.48 7.71
CA ARG A 77 -6.98 -6.04 7.62
C ARG A 77 -8.47 -5.74 7.81
N PHE A 78 -8.85 -5.12 8.94
CA PHE A 78 -10.23 -4.72 9.31
C PHE A 78 -11.29 -5.82 9.08
N ASN A 79 -10.94 -7.09 9.14
CA ASN A 79 -11.77 -8.24 8.73
C ASN A 79 -12.22 -8.22 7.25
N LEU A 80 -11.76 -7.26 6.44
CA LEU A 80 -12.06 -7.12 5.02
C LEU A 80 -11.08 -7.90 4.13
N LYS A 81 -10.02 -8.44 4.72
CA LYS A 81 -8.98 -9.24 4.04
C LYS A 81 -8.34 -8.54 2.83
N SER A 82 -8.29 -7.20 2.84
CA SER A 82 -7.78 -6.42 1.72
C SER A 82 -7.16 -5.09 2.17
N PHE A 83 -6.01 -4.74 1.61
CA PHE A 83 -5.39 -3.42 1.78
C PHE A 83 -6.18 -2.29 1.08
N LYS A 84 -7.03 -2.62 0.10
CA LYS A 84 -7.82 -1.63 -0.65
C LYS A 84 -8.73 -0.79 0.25
N ALA A 85 -9.12 -1.33 1.40
CA ALA A 85 -9.89 -0.61 2.39
C ALA A 85 -9.18 0.66 2.90
N LEU A 86 -7.85 0.67 2.98
CA LEU A 86 -7.08 1.81 3.48
C LEU A 86 -7.23 3.04 2.57
N GLY A 87 -6.94 2.90 1.28
CA GLY A 87 -6.99 4.02 0.34
C GLY A 87 -8.41 4.54 0.12
N GLY A 88 -9.39 3.64 -0.05
CA GLY A 88 -10.79 4.02 -0.25
C GLY A 88 -11.37 4.78 0.94
N ALA A 89 -11.21 4.26 2.16
CA ALA A 89 -11.71 4.93 3.37
C ALA A 89 -10.99 6.27 3.64
N TYR A 90 -9.67 6.33 3.42
CA TYR A 90 -8.92 7.58 3.56
C TYR A 90 -9.43 8.66 2.59
N ALA A 91 -9.66 8.32 1.31
CA ALA A 91 -10.18 9.24 0.33
C ALA A 91 -11.57 9.79 0.73
N VAL A 92 -12.47 8.91 1.18
CA VAL A 92 -13.81 9.31 1.67
C VAL A 92 -13.69 10.24 2.88
N GLU A 93 -12.87 9.91 3.87
CA GLU A 93 -12.67 10.75 5.06
C GLU A 93 -12.15 12.14 4.70
N LYS A 94 -11.20 12.23 3.75
CA LYS A 94 -10.68 13.54 3.31
C LYS A 94 -11.73 14.39 2.61
N ILE A 95 -12.58 13.78 1.78
CA ILE A 95 -13.65 14.47 1.08
C ILE A 95 -14.71 14.98 2.08
N THR A 96 -15.16 14.13 2.99
CA THR A 96 -16.19 14.49 3.97
C THR A 96 -15.71 15.58 4.92
N LYS A 97 -14.49 15.52 5.42
CA LYS A 97 -13.90 16.59 6.25
C LYS A 97 -13.75 17.91 5.50
N ARG A 98 -13.48 17.89 4.20
CA ARG A 98 -13.51 19.09 3.36
C ARG A 98 -14.91 19.69 3.30
N GLN A 99 -15.91 18.90 2.99
CA GLN A 99 -17.30 19.39 2.88
C GLN A 99 -17.82 19.95 4.21
N GLN A 100 -17.51 19.33 5.33
CA GLN A 100 -17.87 19.86 6.66
C GLN A 100 -17.25 21.22 6.93
N ARG A 101 -15.99 21.46 6.53
CA ARG A 101 -15.37 22.79 6.67
C ARG A 101 -16.08 23.85 5.82
N TYR A 102 -16.49 23.53 4.60
CA TYR A 102 -17.23 24.46 3.75
C TYR A 102 -18.60 24.78 4.36
N ASN A 103 -19.34 23.77 4.84
CA ASN A 103 -20.64 23.98 5.47
C ASN A 103 -20.51 24.83 6.76
N CYS A 104 -19.48 24.66 7.56
CA CYS A 104 -19.23 25.45 8.75
C CYS A 104 -18.92 26.93 8.43
N ILE A 105 -18.22 27.22 7.34
CA ILE A 105 -17.94 28.59 6.88
C ILE A 105 -19.23 29.29 6.43
N TYR A 106 -20.15 28.58 5.79
CA TYR A 106 -21.43 29.13 5.34
C TYR A 106 -22.48 29.24 6.45
N CYS A 107 -22.43 28.39 7.48
CA CYS A 107 -23.36 28.45 8.62
C CYS A 107 -23.06 29.56 9.62
N ASN A 108 -21.84 30.11 9.66
CA ASN A 108 -21.48 31.22 10.55
C ASN A 108 -21.73 32.63 9.94
N CYS A 109 -22.40 32.71 8.79
CA CYS A 109 -22.71 33.97 8.11
C CYS A 109 -24.17 34.40 8.27
N TRP A 110 -24.92 33.84 9.28
CA TRP A 110 -26.29 34.28 9.61
C TRP A 110 -26.38 34.60 11.10
#